data_febc008995bd07a6d8caeba0b63cd1ed
#
_entry.id   febc008995bd07a6d8caeba0b63cd1ed
#
_cell.length_a   1.000
_cell.length_b   1.000
_cell.length_c   1.000
_cell.angle_alpha   90.00
_cell.angle_beta   90.00
_cell.angle_gamma   90.00
#
_symmetry.space_group_name_H-M   'P 1'
#
loop_
_entity.id
_entity.type
_entity.pdbx_description
1 polymer ?
#
loop_
_entity_poly.entity_id
_entity_poly.type
_entity_poly.pdbx_seq_one_letter_code
_entity_poly.pdbx_strand_id
1 'polypeptide(L)'
;MKNKIVFFNILIFFIFSLKFSYSESRFGELTEMRDERMRGKDGQWVRPHPGPFVWNKIERKQGSYSWDEADEQVIYAQEHNQTIIATIWPYSNWEQKSCKRKKARSPFGKHFSKYLSKPCSMDNYKTFLLALVDRYDGDGNNDMQGLTKPIIYWEIMNEPEFKMFFKGKKDEFIEIFNFSSKIIKEKQKDSIIVMAGAAGMFPENKKFWKYALPKIKDNFDIANIHH
;
A
#
# COMPACT_ATOMS: atom_id res chain seq x y z
N MET A 1 65.00 10.84 31.71
CA MET A 1 63.86 11.30 30.91
C MET A 1 63.05 10.08 30.47
N LYS A 2 61.83 9.83 31.02
CA LYS A 2 60.99 8.67 30.67
C LYS A 2 59.96 9.11 29.67
N ASN A 3 60.06 8.62 28.41
CA ASN A 3 59.09 8.85 27.38
C ASN A 3 57.80 8.02 27.70
N LYS A 4 56.70 8.73 27.92
CA LYS A 4 55.37 8.12 27.99
C LYS A 4 54.81 8.01 26.57
N ILE A 5 54.61 6.81 26.08
CA ILE A 5 53.91 6.52 24.84
C ILE A 5 52.41 6.51 25.21
N VAL A 6 51.67 7.46 24.64
CA VAL A 6 50.21 7.53 24.73
C VAL A 6 49.63 6.75 23.55
N PHE A 7 49.00 5.61 23.88
CA PHE A 7 48.21 4.86 22.90
C PHE A 7 46.86 5.56 22.68
N PHE A 8 46.64 6.08 21.48
CA PHE A 8 45.35 6.58 21.07
C PHE A 8 44.53 5.37 20.54
N ASN A 9 43.53 4.93 21.30
CA ASN A 9 42.57 3.95 20.82
C ASN A 9 41.58 4.64 19.88
N ILE A 10 41.75 4.43 18.58
CA ILE A 10 40.76 4.84 17.58
C ILE A 10 39.65 3.79 17.57
N LEU A 11 38.52 4.14 18.17
CA LEU A 11 37.30 3.34 18.09
C LEU A 11 36.66 3.57 16.70
N ILE A 12 36.88 2.64 15.77
CA ILE A 12 36.23 2.70 14.45
C ILE A 12 34.80 2.19 14.63
N PHE A 13 33.84 3.10 14.62
CA PHE A 13 32.43 2.79 14.50
C PHE A 13 32.17 2.31 13.06
N PHE A 14 32.02 0.99 12.87
CA PHE A 14 31.41 0.46 11.66
C PHE A 14 29.94 0.79 11.67
N ILE A 15 29.54 1.83 10.94
CA ILE A 15 28.13 2.05 10.60
C ILE A 15 27.76 0.99 9.57
N PHE A 16 27.16 -0.11 10.03
CA PHE A 16 26.50 -1.05 9.16
C PHE A 16 25.26 -0.36 8.57
N SER A 17 25.40 0.15 7.37
CA SER A 17 24.25 0.56 6.56
C SER A 17 23.48 -0.72 6.20
N LEU A 18 22.37 -0.98 6.91
CA LEU A 18 21.45 -2.07 6.54
C LEU A 18 20.85 -1.72 5.19
N LYS A 19 21.41 -2.29 4.13
CA LYS A 19 20.78 -2.25 2.82
C LYS A 19 19.69 -3.32 2.81
N PHE A 20 18.42 -2.87 2.81
CA PHE A 20 17.31 -3.77 2.58
C PHE A 20 17.46 -4.37 1.16
N SER A 21 17.43 -5.69 1.08
CA SER A 21 17.44 -6.39 -0.20
C SER A 21 15.98 -6.57 -0.65
N TYR A 22 15.61 -5.88 -1.70
CA TYR A 22 14.35 -6.12 -2.38
C TYR A 22 14.52 -7.25 -3.40
N SER A 23 13.42 -7.88 -3.79
CA SER A 23 13.47 -8.96 -4.79
C SER A 23 14.06 -8.46 -6.10
N GLU A 24 15.09 -9.16 -6.58
CA GLU A 24 15.66 -8.93 -7.91
C GLU A 24 14.89 -9.66 -9.02
N SER A 25 13.91 -10.49 -8.65
CA SER A 25 13.06 -11.19 -9.60
C SER A 25 12.28 -10.21 -10.47
N ARG A 26 12.14 -10.54 -11.76
CA ARG A 26 11.23 -9.84 -12.68
C ARG A 26 9.82 -10.41 -12.63
N PHE A 27 9.61 -11.45 -11.85
CA PHE A 27 8.34 -12.17 -11.75
C PHE A 27 7.75 -11.97 -10.37
N GLY A 28 6.43 -11.90 -10.32
CA GLY A 28 5.66 -11.82 -9.09
C GLY A 28 4.36 -12.60 -9.23
N GLU A 29 3.67 -12.77 -8.12
CA GLU A 29 2.43 -13.51 -8.04
C GLU A 29 1.34 -12.66 -7.39
N LEU A 30 0.12 -12.83 -7.90
CA LEU A 30 -1.08 -12.39 -7.20
C LEU A 30 -1.33 -13.37 -6.04
N THR A 31 -1.34 -12.88 -4.81
CA THR A 31 -1.33 -13.74 -3.63
C THR A 31 -2.59 -13.63 -2.78
N GLU A 32 -2.89 -14.71 -2.05
CA GLU A 32 -3.97 -14.81 -1.07
C GLU A 32 -3.45 -15.57 0.15
N MET A 33 -3.31 -14.92 1.31
CA MET A 33 -2.73 -15.53 2.52
C MET A 33 -3.51 -16.75 3.05
N ARG A 34 -4.81 -16.78 2.83
CA ARG A 34 -5.66 -17.88 3.31
C ARG A 34 -5.54 -19.17 2.51
N ASP A 35 -4.99 -19.12 1.30
CA ASP A 35 -4.68 -20.27 0.47
C ASP A 35 -3.17 -20.46 0.38
N GLU A 36 -2.64 -21.49 1.02
CA GLU A 36 -1.19 -21.79 1.04
C GLU A 36 -0.57 -21.88 -0.34
N ARG A 37 -1.33 -22.34 -1.34
CA ARG A 37 -0.86 -22.44 -2.73
C ARG A 37 -0.71 -21.07 -3.39
N MET A 38 -1.33 -20.03 -2.82
CA MET A 38 -1.36 -18.68 -3.34
C MET A 38 -0.56 -17.69 -2.48
N ARG A 39 0.30 -18.16 -1.59
CA ARG A 39 1.12 -17.28 -0.74
C ARG A 39 2.35 -16.71 -1.46
N GLY A 40 2.62 -17.15 -2.70
CA GLY A 40 3.78 -16.75 -3.48
C GLY A 40 5.05 -17.51 -3.10
N LYS A 41 6.06 -17.43 -3.94
CA LYS A 41 7.35 -18.10 -3.76
C LYS A 41 8.37 -17.18 -3.10
N ASP A 42 9.38 -17.79 -2.49
CA ASP A 42 10.48 -17.08 -1.86
C ASP A 42 11.22 -16.19 -2.86
N GLY A 43 11.62 -15.01 -2.40
CA GLY A 43 12.38 -14.05 -3.19
C GLY A 43 11.63 -13.39 -4.35
N GLN A 44 10.31 -13.54 -4.45
CA GLN A 44 9.52 -12.96 -5.52
C GLN A 44 8.76 -11.70 -5.09
N TRP A 45 8.24 -10.97 -6.09
CA TRP A 45 7.23 -9.95 -5.87
C TRP A 45 5.89 -10.60 -5.58
N VAL A 46 5.19 -10.05 -4.59
CA VAL A 46 3.84 -10.48 -4.24
C VAL A 46 2.90 -9.30 -4.19
N ARG A 47 1.72 -9.47 -4.77
CA ARG A 47 0.64 -8.49 -4.73
C ARG A 47 -0.57 -9.15 -4.10
N PRO A 48 -0.76 -8.99 -2.77
CA PRO A 48 -1.94 -9.51 -2.10
C PRO A 48 -3.22 -8.89 -2.68
N HIS A 49 -4.17 -9.73 -3.11
CA HIS A 49 -5.39 -9.25 -3.76
C HIS A 49 -6.65 -9.95 -3.23
N PRO A 50 -7.63 -9.23 -2.71
CA PRO A 50 -7.66 -7.78 -2.51
C PRO A 50 -6.68 -7.30 -1.44
N GLY A 51 -6.05 -8.23 -0.73
CA GLY A 51 -5.08 -7.99 0.32
C GLY A 51 -5.68 -7.49 1.63
N PRO A 52 -4.81 -7.26 2.62
CA PRO A 52 -5.22 -6.79 3.93
C PRO A 52 -5.31 -5.26 4.03
N PHE A 53 -4.68 -4.50 3.10
CA PHE A 53 -4.54 -3.05 3.18
C PHE A 53 -5.83 -2.30 2.77
N VAL A 54 -6.95 -2.80 3.26
CA VAL A 54 -8.29 -2.25 3.05
C VAL A 54 -8.68 -1.44 4.28
N TRP A 55 -9.03 -0.17 4.11
CA TRP A 55 -9.41 0.70 5.21
C TRP A 55 -10.47 0.04 6.13
N ASN A 56 -11.53 -0.56 5.54
CA ASN A 56 -12.57 -1.23 6.33
C ASN A 56 -12.09 -2.47 7.10
N LYS A 57 -11.04 -3.14 6.65
CA LYS A 57 -10.48 -4.29 7.38
C LYS A 57 -9.69 -3.82 8.60
N ILE A 58 -8.89 -2.78 8.40
CA ILE A 58 -7.99 -2.24 9.41
C ILE A 58 -8.75 -1.36 10.42
N GLU A 59 -9.64 -0.47 9.95
CA GLU A 59 -10.36 0.47 10.81
C GLU A 59 -11.88 0.31 10.63
N ARG A 60 -12.45 -0.67 11.33
CA ARG A 60 -13.90 -0.94 11.29
C ARG A 60 -14.74 0.10 12.04
N LYS A 61 -14.13 0.79 12.98
CA LYS A 61 -14.67 1.89 13.77
C LYS A 61 -13.61 2.97 13.87
N GLN A 62 -14.00 4.21 13.77
CA GLN A 62 -13.10 5.37 13.80
C GLN A 62 -12.13 5.31 14.98
N GLY A 63 -10.83 5.41 14.67
CA GLY A 63 -9.75 5.39 15.63
C GLY A 63 -9.44 4.01 16.25
N SER A 64 -10.11 2.94 15.81
CA SER A 64 -9.88 1.59 16.30
C SER A 64 -9.27 0.72 15.21
N TYR A 65 -7.97 0.52 15.26
CA TYR A 65 -7.21 -0.24 14.27
C TYR A 65 -7.04 -1.70 14.69
N SER A 66 -7.17 -2.63 13.74
CA SER A 66 -6.85 -4.05 13.85
C SER A 66 -5.89 -4.39 12.71
N TRP A 67 -4.65 -4.67 13.07
CA TRP A 67 -3.57 -4.88 12.13
C TRP A 67 -3.28 -6.36 11.83
N ASP A 68 -3.92 -7.29 12.54
CA ASP A 68 -3.57 -8.71 12.57
C ASP A 68 -3.41 -9.32 11.17
N GLU A 69 -4.37 -9.10 10.26
CA GLU A 69 -4.32 -9.64 8.89
C GLU A 69 -3.20 -9.00 8.05
N ALA A 70 -2.92 -7.72 8.29
CA ALA A 70 -1.88 -6.99 7.57
C ALA A 70 -0.49 -7.36 8.10
N ASP A 71 -0.32 -7.44 9.42
CA ASP A 71 0.92 -7.86 10.06
C ASP A 71 1.29 -9.30 9.66
N GLU A 72 0.33 -10.24 9.66
CA GLU A 72 0.55 -11.62 9.22
C GLU A 72 1.09 -11.67 7.79
N GLN A 73 0.53 -10.87 6.88
CA GLN A 73 1.01 -10.78 5.50
C GLN A 73 2.43 -10.23 5.41
N VAL A 74 2.75 -9.21 6.20
CA VAL A 74 4.09 -8.59 6.20
C VAL A 74 5.12 -9.51 6.83
N ILE A 75 4.79 -10.17 7.96
CA ILE A 75 5.66 -11.15 8.60
C ILE A 75 5.98 -12.29 7.63
N TYR A 76 4.95 -12.88 7.01
CA TYR A 76 5.14 -13.95 6.04
C TYR A 76 6.06 -13.51 4.88
N ALA A 77 5.81 -12.34 4.33
CA ALA A 77 6.59 -11.84 3.20
C ALA A 77 8.07 -11.62 3.55
N GLN A 78 8.36 -11.05 4.71
CA GLN A 78 9.76 -10.84 5.11
C GLN A 78 10.48 -12.14 5.45
N GLU A 79 9.82 -13.13 6.06
CA GLU A 79 10.37 -14.46 6.33
C GLU A 79 10.70 -15.24 5.04
N HIS A 80 9.95 -15.01 3.96
CA HIS A 80 10.16 -15.63 2.66
C HIS A 80 10.90 -14.74 1.66
N ASN A 81 11.52 -13.65 2.15
CA ASN A 81 12.23 -12.66 1.32
C ASN A 81 11.41 -12.12 0.14
N GLN A 82 10.09 -12.04 0.29
CA GLN A 82 9.20 -11.48 -0.72
C GLN A 82 9.21 -9.96 -0.69
N THR A 83 8.87 -9.31 -1.81
CA THR A 83 8.65 -7.87 -1.90
C THR A 83 7.18 -7.61 -2.15
N ILE A 84 6.53 -6.87 -1.23
CA ILE A 84 5.10 -6.59 -1.29
C ILE A 84 4.83 -5.37 -2.17
N ILE A 85 3.86 -5.49 -3.10
CA ILE A 85 3.12 -4.37 -3.67
C ILE A 85 1.81 -4.26 -2.89
N ALA A 86 1.71 -3.27 -2.02
CA ALA A 86 0.57 -3.09 -1.13
C ALA A 86 -0.55 -2.30 -1.81
N THR A 87 -1.63 -2.97 -2.19
CA THR A 87 -2.80 -2.30 -2.78
C THR A 87 -3.67 -1.67 -1.71
N ILE A 88 -3.73 -0.35 -1.67
CA ILE A 88 -4.55 0.43 -0.74
C ILE A 88 -5.97 0.58 -1.28
N TRP A 89 -6.97 0.22 -0.46
CA TRP A 89 -8.38 0.39 -0.81
C TRP A 89 -9.03 1.44 0.12
N PRO A 90 -9.47 2.59 -0.43
CA PRO A 90 -9.95 3.75 0.34
C PRO A 90 -11.41 3.59 0.79
N TYR A 91 -11.81 2.36 1.18
CA TYR A 91 -13.19 2.04 1.50
C TYR A 91 -13.38 1.69 2.96
N SER A 92 -14.22 2.46 3.67
CA SER A 92 -14.60 2.23 5.05
C SER A 92 -16.11 2.28 5.23
N ASN A 93 -16.67 1.29 5.92
CA ASN A 93 -18.12 1.22 6.13
C ASN A 93 -18.62 2.30 7.06
N TRP A 94 -17.89 2.62 8.13
CA TRP A 94 -18.32 3.65 9.09
C TRP A 94 -18.24 5.03 8.45
N GLU A 95 -17.19 5.30 7.72
CA GLU A 95 -16.91 6.59 7.12
C GLU A 95 -17.89 6.90 5.96
N GLN A 96 -18.02 5.98 4.98
CA GLN A 96 -18.86 6.19 3.81
C GLN A 96 -20.38 6.13 4.12
N LYS A 97 -20.75 5.54 5.24
CA LYS A 97 -22.12 5.62 5.77
C LYS A 97 -22.45 7.03 6.24
N SER A 98 -21.49 7.79 6.77
CA SER A 98 -21.70 9.11 7.36
C SER A 98 -22.30 10.11 6.37
N CYS A 99 -21.88 10.09 5.10
CA CYS A 99 -22.43 10.94 4.04
C CYS A 99 -23.44 10.19 3.12
N LYS A 100 -24.02 9.10 3.61
CA LYS A 100 -25.08 8.35 2.93
C LYS A 100 -24.69 7.83 1.53
N ARG A 101 -23.41 7.43 1.34
CA ARG A 101 -22.98 6.78 0.10
C ARG A 101 -23.86 5.56 -0.20
N LYS A 102 -24.11 5.29 -1.49
CA LYS A 102 -24.88 4.11 -1.91
C LYS A 102 -24.07 2.83 -1.64
N LYS A 103 -24.73 1.86 -1.01
CA LYS A 103 -24.14 0.52 -0.85
C LYS A 103 -23.90 -0.12 -2.20
N ALA A 104 -22.85 -0.92 -2.28
CA ALA A 104 -22.47 -1.68 -3.45
C ALA A 104 -22.11 -3.11 -3.05
N ARG A 105 -22.27 -4.06 -3.95
CA ARG A 105 -21.80 -5.42 -3.75
C ARG A 105 -20.33 -5.48 -4.18
N SER A 106 -19.43 -5.70 -3.21
CA SER A 106 -18.03 -5.97 -3.51
C SER A 106 -17.84 -7.37 -4.08
N PRO A 107 -16.97 -7.58 -5.08
CA PRO A 107 -16.60 -8.91 -5.56
C PRO A 107 -15.87 -9.73 -4.48
N PHE A 108 -15.28 -9.07 -3.47
CA PHE A 108 -14.50 -9.69 -2.39
C PHE A 108 -15.32 -10.01 -1.12
N GLY A 109 -16.66 -9.98 -1.23
CA GLY A 109 -17.56 -10.33 -0.13
C GLY A 109 -17.76 -9.22 0.91
N LYS A 110 -18.48 -9.59 2.00
CA LYS A 110 -18.99 -8.63 3.00
C LYS A 110 -17.90 -8.01 3.90
N HIS A 111 -16.75 -8.67 4.02
CA HIS A 111 -15.65 -8.21 4.90
C HIS A 111 -14.75 -7.17 4.23
N PHE A 112 -14.79 -7.06 2.92
CA PHE A 112 -14.05 -6.04 2.18
C PHE A 112 -14.62 -4.64 2.44
N SER A 113 -15.77 -4.31 1.89
CA SER A 113 -16.54 -3.10 2.17
C SER A 113 -17.95 -3.22 1.59
N LYS A 114 -18.92 -2.52 2.20
CA LYS A 114 -20.26 -2.32 1.66
C LYS A 114 -20.35 -1.10 0.76
N TYR A 115 -19.29 -0.36 0.60
CA TYR A 115 -19.22 0.87 -0.20
C TYR A 115 -17.96 0.84 -1.06
N LEU A 116 -18.06 1.34 -2.28
CA LEU A 116 -16.97 1.38 -3.25
C LEU A 116 -16.89 2.78 -3.88
N SER A 117 -17.02 3.81 -3.07
CA SER A 117 -17.05 5.21 -3.50
C SER A 117 -15.91 6.00 -2.84
N LYS A 118 -15.70 7.23 -3.28
CA LYS A 118 -14.78 8.15 -2.63
C LYS A 118 -15.13 8.31 -1.13
N PRO A 119 -14.13 8.40 -0.24
CA PRO A 119 -14.33 8.83 1.15
C PRO A 119 -15.21 10.07 1.29
N CYS A 120 -15.97 10.17 2.36
CA CYS A 120 -16.77 11.36 2.68
C CYS A 120 -15.87 12.49 3.18
N SER A 121 -14.91 12.15 4.03
CA SER A 121 -13.90 13.04 4.58
C SER A 121 -12.51 12.59 4.12
N MET A 122 -11.83 13.45 3.38
CA MET A 122 -10.44 13.20 2.99
C MET A 122 -9.50 13.33 4.19
N ASP A 123 -9.87 14.06 5.26
CA ASP A 123 -9.09 14.13 6.50
C ASP A 123 -9.13 12.82 7.27
N ASN A 124 -10.29 12.16 7.37
CA ASN A 124 -10.39 10.82 7.95
C ASN A 124 -9.55 9.81 7.16
N TYR A 125 -9.61 9.91 5.82
CA TYR A 125 -8.80 9.06 4.95
C TYR A 125 -7.31 9.35 5.10
N LYS A 126 -6.90 10.62 5.25
CA LYS A 126 -5.53 11.01 5.55
C LYS A 126 -5.04 10.38 6.85
N THR A 127 -5.84 10.43 7.91
CA THR A 127 -5.50 9.82 9.20
C THR A 127 -5.24 8.33 9.06
N PHE A 128 -6.10 7.62 8.33
CA PHE A 128 -5.89 6.20 8.01
C PHE A 128 -4.60 5.96 7.20
N LEU A 129 -4.36 6.74 6.13
CA LEU A 129 -3.16 6.60 5.30
C LEU A 129 -1.88 6.81 6.10
N LEU A 130 -1.85 7.84 6.94
CA LEU A 130 -0.70 8.11 7.81
C LEU A 130 -0.44 6.94 8.77
N ALA A 131 -1.49 6.42 9.42
CA ALA A 131 -1.35 5.27 10.30
C ALA A 131 -0.90 3.99 9.57
N LEU A 132 -1.39 3.78 8.34
CA LEU A 132 -1.02 2.63 7.51
C LEU A 132 0.46 2.70 7.09
N VAL A 133 0.91 3.85 6.61
CA VAL A 133 2.30 4.02 6.16
C VAL A 133 3.24 3.98 7.35
N ASP A 134 2.96 4.72 8.43
CA ASP A 134 3.73 4.78 9.67
C ASP A 134 4.00 3.38 10.29
N ARG A 135 3.04 2.45 10.12
CA ARG A 135 3.19 1.09 10.64
C ARG A 135 4.19 0.24 9.86
N TYR A 136 4.43 0.55 8.59
CA TYR A 136 5.23 -0.32 7.70
C TYR A 136 6.36 0.42 6.97
N ASP A 137 6.66 1.68 7.31
CA ASP A 137 7.70 2.45 6.63
C ASP A 137 9.13 2.19 7.17
N GLY A 138 9.26 1.56 8.33
CA GLY A 138 10.55 1.14 8.88
C GLY A 138 11.40 2.30 9.40
N ASP A 139 10.79 3.41 9.78
CA ASP A 139 11.49 4.58 10.33
C ASP A 139 11.83 4.46 11.84
N GLY A 140 11.38 3.38 12.49
CA GLY A 140 11.59 3.10 13.92
C GLY A 140 10.52 3.71 14.83
N ASN A 141 9.51 4.40 14.29
CA ASN A 141 8.45 5.03 15.07
C ASN A 141 7.09 4.37 14.71
N ASN A 142 6.40 3.82 15.71
CA ASN A 142 5.12 3.13 15.56
C ASN A 142 5.11 1.95 14.57
N ASP A 143 6.27 1.48 14.16
CA ASP A 143 6.41 0.32 13.28
C ASP A 143 5.73 -0.92 13.85
N MET A 144 5.33 -1.82 12.95
CA MET A 144 4.93 -3.17 13.31
C MET A 144 6.06 -3.85 14.10
N GLN A 145 5.72 -4.47 15.24
CA GLN A 145 6.70 -5.21 16.01
C GLN A 145 7.36 -6.30 15.14
N GLY A 146 8.69 -6.30 15.07
CA GLY A 146 9.45 -7.24 14.26
C GLY A 146 9.50 -6.90 12.77
N LEU A 147 9.18 -5.69 12.38
CA LEU A 147 9.38 -5.22 11.00
C LEU A 147 10.88 -5.18 10.68
N THR A 148 11.28 -5.94 9.68
CA THR A 148 12.67 -6.01 9.18
C THR A 148 12.80 -5.61 7.71
N LYS A 149 11.69 -5.58 6.99
CA LYS A 149 11.62 -5.20 5.57
C LYS A 149 10.44 -4.28 5.36
N PRO A 150 10.66 -2.95 5.27
CA PRO A 150 9.57 -1.99 5.11
C PRO A 150 8.83 -2.17 3.78
N ILE A 151 7.57 -1.77 3.75
CA ILE A 151 6.81 -1.65 2.51
C ILE A 151 7.16 -0.29 1.89
N ILE A 152 7.66 -0.31 0.67
CA ILE A 152 7.93 0.93 -0.11
C ILE A 152 7.06 1.02 -1.37
N TYR A 153 6.45 -0.08 -1.83
CA TYR A 153 5.63 -0.11 -3.04
C TYR A 153 4.15 -0.05 -2.67
N TRP A 154 3.55 1.12 -2.91
CA TRP A 154 2.16 1.41 -2.57
C TRP A 154 1.33 1.57 -3.84
N GLU A 155 0.45 0.62 -4.11
CA GLU A 155 -0.51 0.71 -5.20
C GLU A 155 -1.80 1.35 -4.72
N ILE A 156 -2.26 2.38 -5.42
CA ILE A 156 -3.46 3.12 -5.02
C ILE A 156 -4.66 2.63 -5.83
N MET A 157 -5.51 1.81 -5.21
CA MET A 157 -6.68 1.17 -5.79
C MET A 157 -6.35 0.11 -6.87
N ASN A 158 -7.40 -0.51 -7.42
CA ASN A 158 -7.33 -1.49 -8.50
C ASN A 158 -8.45 -1.24 -9.49
N GLU A 159 -8.15 -1.22 -10.79
CA GLU A 159 -9.11 -1.17 -11.90
C GLU A 159 -10.29 -0.20 -11.66
N PRO A 160 -10.04 1.09 -11.39
CA PRO A 160 -11.07 2.04 -11.00
C PRO A 160 -12.06 2.36 -12.13
N GLU A 161 -11.76 1.97 -13.36
CA GLU A 161 -12.66 2.03 -14.50
C GLU A 161 -13.83 1.07 -14.39
N PHE A 162 -13.68 -0.04 -13.63
CA PHE A 162 -14.76 -0.99 -13.42
C PHE A 162 -15.61 -0.63 -12.21
N LYS A 163 -16.92 -0.61 -12.44
CA LYS A 163 -17.93 -0.33 -11.39
C LYS A 163 -17.99 -1.38 -10.29
N MET A 164 -17.41 -2.54 -10.49
CA MET A 164 -17.27 -3.56 -9.47
C MET A 164 -16.19 -3.21 -8.43
N PHE A 165 -15.22 -2.38 -8.79
CA PHE A 165 -14.15 -1.93 -7.89
C PHE A 165 -14.34 -0.48 -7.43
N PHE A 166 -14.88 0.41 -8.30
CA PHE A 166 -15.12 1.79 -7.92
C PHE A 166 -16.45 2.33 -8.47
N LYS A 167 -17.32 2.82 -7.61
CA LYS A 167 -18.63 3.39 -7.95
C LYS A 167 -18.62 4.90 -8.15
N GLY A 168 -17.47 5.54 -7.93
CA GLY A 168 -17.32 6.98 -8.08
C GLY A 168 -17.20 7.46 -9.53
N LYS A 169 -17.00 8.77 -9.66
CA LYS A 169 -16.69 9.46 -10.92
C LYS A 169 -15.18 9.44 -11.17
N LYS A 170 -14.77 9.70 -12.44
CA LYS A 170 -13.36 9.78 -12.81
C LYS A 170 -12.59 10.84 -12.00
N ASP A 171 -13.20 12.00 -11.76
CA ASP A 171 -12.58 13.06 -10.98
C ASP A 171 -12.42 12.67 -9.49
N GLU A 172 -13.35 11.90 -8.94
CA GLU A 172 -13.21 11.37 -7.58
C GLU A 172 -12.06 10.35 -7.47
N PHE A 173 -11.81 9.55 -8.51
CA PHE A 173 -10.63 8.69 -8.58
C PHE A 173 -9.34 9.51 -8.62
N ILE A 174 -9.28 10.51 -9.51
CA ILE A 174 -8.10 11.39 -9.66
C ILE A 174 -7.80 12.10 -8.32
N GLU A 175 -8.82 12.57 -7.63
CA GLU A 175 -8.67 13.21 -6.32
C GLU A 175 -8.10 12.23 -5.28
N ILE A 176 -8.67 11.01 -5.17
CA ILE A 176 -8.16 9.97 -4.26
C ILE A 176 -6.71 9.65 -4.59
N PHE A 177 -6.41 9.43 -5.87
CA PHE A 177 -5.09 9.03 -6.32
C PHE A 177 -4.02 10.07 -5.98
N ASN A 178 -4.23 11.32 -6.42
CA ASN A 178 -3.28 12.40 -6.20
C ASN A 178 -3.11 12.71 -4.71
N PHE A 179 -4.21 12.69 -3.96
CA PHE A 179 -4.18 12.88 -2.51
C PHE A 179 -3.38 11.78 -1.80
N SER A 180 -3.64 10.51 -2.14
CA SER A 180 -2.93 9.38 -1.53
C SER A 180 -1.45 9.42 -1.85
N SER A 181 -1.08 9.62 -3.12
CA SER A 181 0.32 9.73 -3.54
C SER A 181 1.06 10.81 -2.75
N LYS A 182 0.45 12.00 -2.66
CA LYS A 182 1.04 13.12 -1.90
C LYS A 182 1.28 12.75 -0.44
N ILE A 183 0.27 12.23 0.25
CA ILE A 183 0.37 11.89 1.69
C ILE A 183 1.40 10.79 1.93
N ILE A 184 1.43 9.76 1.09
CA ILE A 184 2.41 8.66 1.20
C ILE A 184 3.83 9.19 1.01
N LYS A 185 4.08 9.98 -0.05
CA LYS A 185 5.39 10.58 -0.33
C LYS A 185 5.85 11.58 0.75
N GLU A 186 4.92 12.30 1.37
CA GLU A 186 5.24 13.20 2.49
C GLU A 186 5.66 12.43 3.75
N LYS A 187 5.00 11.29 4.05
CA LYS A 187 5.32 10.45 5.22
C LYS A 187 6.55 9.58 4.97
N GLN A 188 6.67 8.95 3.80
CA GLN A 188 7.74 8.04 3.44
C GLN A 188 8.37 8.50 2.11
N LYS A 189 9.50 9.21 2.17
CA LYS A 189 10.11 9.86 1.00
C LYS A 189 10.63 8.89 -0.07
N ASP A 190 11.06 7.71 0.33
CA ASP A 190 11.56 6.65 -0.53
C ASP A 190 10.47 5.71 -1.06
N SER A 191 9.20 5.99 -0.72
CA SER A 191 8.06 5.23 -1.23
C SER A 191 7.99 5.28 -2.76
N ILE A 192 7.52 4.20 -3.35
CA ILE A 192 7.30 4.05 -4.79
C ILE A 192 5.80 3.89 -5.02
N ILE A 193 5.21 4.84 -5.72
CA ILE A 193 3.78 4.82 -6.02
C ILE A 193 3.52 4.01 -7.28
N VAL A 194 2.72 2.97 -7.14
CA VAL A 194 2.25 2.14 -8.25
C VAL A 194 0.87 2.63 -8.68
N MET A 195 0.71 2.88 -9.98
CA MET A 195 -0.58 3.27 -10.54
C MET A 195 -1.62 2.15 -10.31
N ALA A 196 -2.85 2.52 -10.02
CA ALA A 196 -3.98 1.58 -10.01
C ALA A 196 -4.00 0.76 -11.30
N GLY A 197 -4.00 -0.56 -11.19
CA GLY A 197 -3.92 -1.45 -12.34
C GLY A 197 -5.01 -1.14 -13.36
N ALA A 198 -4.62 -0.85 -14.60
CA ALA A 198 -5.57 -0.62 -15.70
C ALA A 198 -6.03 -1.96 -16.26
N ALA A 199 -7.33 -2.23 -16.28
CA ALA A 199 -7.90 -3.49 -16.75
C ALA A 199 -7.97 -3.56 -18.28
N GLY A 200 -6.84 -3.83 -18.90
CA GLY A 200 -6.77 -4.05 -20.34
C GLY A 200 -7.11 -2.83 -21.19
N MET A 201 -7.17 -3.03 -22.50
CA MET A 201 -7.25 -1.97 -23.49
C MET A 201 -8.61 -1.89 -24.20
N PHE A 202 -9.69 -2.31 -23.54
CA PHE A 202 -11.06 -2.18 -24.07
C PHE A 202 -11.44 -0.71 -24.31
N PRO A 203 -12.33 -0.40 -25.28
CA PRO A 203 -12.66 0.99 -25.63
C PRO A 203 -13.14 1.84 -24.46
N GLU A 204 -13.94 1.28 -23.55
CA GLU A 204 -14.45 1.97 -22.35
C GLU A 204 -13.34 2.28 -21.37
N ASN A 205 -12.42 1.33 -21.16
CA ASN A 205 -11.27 1.50 -20.29
C ASN A 205 -10.32 2.56 -20.84
N LYS A 206 -10.08 2.55 -22.17
CA LYS A 206 -9.31 3.62 -22.84
C LYS A 206 -9.90 5.01 -22.61
N LYS A 207 -11.24 5.17 -22.65
CA LYS A 207 -11.89 6.46 -22.35
C LYS A 207 -11.69 6.91 -20.90
N PHE A 208 -11.63 5.99 -19.97
CA PHE A 208 -11.32 6.30 -18.57
C PHE A 208 -9.88 6.79 -18.47
N TRP A 209 -8.92 6.00 -18.95
CA TRP A 209 -7.50 6.28 -18.80
C TRP A 209 -7.01 7.47 -19.65
N LYS A 210 -7.57 7.70 -20.84
CA LYS A 210 -7.32 8.94 -21.58
C LYS A 210 -7.68 10.20 -20.79
N TYR A 211 -8.70 10.12 -19.93
CA TYR A 211 -9.11 11.24 -19.10
C TYR A 211 -8.28 11.35 -17.82
N ALA A 212 -8.02 10.23 -17.16
CA ALA A 212 -7.38 10.22 -15.86
C ALA A 212 -5.86 10.36 -15.95
N LEU A 213 -5.20 9.66 -16.86
CA LEU A 213 -3.75 9.55 -16.93
C LEU A 213 -3.02 10.90 -17.02
N PRO A 214 -3.44 11.88 -17.88
CA PRO A 214 -2.78 13.19 -17.91
C PRO A 214 -2.84 13.97 -16.61
N LYS A 215 -3.77 13.61 -15.71
CA LYS A 215 -4.02 14.32 -14.45
C LYS A 215 -3.35 13.63 -13.23
N ILE A 216 -2.85 12.41 -13.42
CA ILE A 216 -2.17 11.64 -12.37
C ILE A 216 -0.72 11.30 -12.73
N LYS A 217 -0.28 11.53 -13.96
CA LYS A 217 1.01 11.06 -14.52
C LYS A 217 2.25 11.48 -13.73
N ASP A 218 2.17 12.59 -13.03
CA ASP A 218 3.28 13.13 -12.22
C ASP A 218 3.23 12.65 -10.75
N ASN A 219 2.24 11.78 -10.42
CA ASN A 219 1.98 11.30 -9.07
C ASN A 219 2.12 9.77 -8.91
N PHE A 220 2.74 9.09 -9.87
CA PHE A 220 3.15 7.68 -9.72
C PHE A 220 4.53 7.45 -10.35
N ASP A 221 5.20 6.43 -9.85
CA ASP A 221 6.54 6.02 -10.29
C ASP A 221 6.48 4.82 -11.26
N ILE A 222 5.50 3.94 -11.06
CA ILE A 222 5.33 2.71 -11.84
C ILE A 222 3.92 2.63 -12.42
N ALA A 223 3.84 2.44 -13.75
CA ALA A 223 2.58 2.12 -14.42
C ALA A 223 2.23 0.64 -14.24
N ASN A 224 0.97 0.34 -13.94
CA ASN A 224 0.46 -1.03 -13.80
C ASN A 224 -0.67 -1.28 -14.81
N ILE A 225 -0.53 -2.37 -15.59
CA ILE A 225 -1.50 -2.76 -16.62
C ILE A 225 -1.80 -4.25 -16.45
N HIS A 226 -3.08 -4.57 -16.35
CA HIS A 226 -3.58 -5.95 -16.30
C HIS A 226 -3.99 -6.43 -17.70
N HIS A 227 -3.87 -7.74 -17.93
CA HIS A 227 -4.22 -8.40 -19.20
C HIS A 227 -5.40 -9.34 -19.06
#